data_26a606dc445d71a4246b5803939c9c2f
#
_entry.id   26a606dc445d71a4246b5803939c9c2f
#
_cell.length_a   1.000
_cell.length_b   1.000
_cell.length_c   1.000
_cell.angle_alpha   90.00
_cell.angle_beta   90.00
_cell.angle_gamma   90.00
#
_symmetry.space_group_name_H-M   'P 1'
#
loop_
_entity.id
_entity.type
_entity.pdbx_description
1 polymer ?
#
loop_
_entity_poly.entity_id
_entity_poly.type
_entity_poly.pdbx_seq_one_letter_code
_entity_poly.pdbx_strand_id
1 'polypeptide(L)'
;GHGFYYASGSITDGWKWYDNPETINKLTPLFEKYGVDMVFSGHDHQLELLQKSGVSYVICGTFGGALDSEREYVSPQSVWYSSKDYAFVDVTINGAEANLIFRDPDGKVLNSFVIPKN
;
A
#
# COMPACT_ATOMS: atom_id res chain seq x y z
N GLY A 1 -9.21 3.76 3.23
CA GLY A 1 -9.32 3.44 4.67
C GLY A 1 -8.04 3.73 5.42
N HIS A 2 -8.10 3.71 6.77
CA HIS A 2 -6.88 3.89 7.56
C HIS A 2 -6.14 2.55 7.74
N GLY A 3 -6.84 1.52 8.16
CA GLY A 3 -6.27 0.20 8.38
C GLY A 3 -5.88 -0.51 7.08
N PHE A 4 -4.85 -1.34 7.17
CA PHE A 4 -4.32 -2.09 6.04
C PHE A 4 -5.08 -3.41 5.78
N TYR A 5 -4.82 -3.98 4.61
CA TYR A 5 -5.31 -5.27 4.13
C TYR A 5 -4.14 -6.24 4.02
N TYR A 6 -3.65 -6.49 2.81
CA TYR A 6 -2.35 -7.13 2.61
C TYR A 6 -1.25 -6.13 2.97
N ALA A 7 -0.24 -6.56 3.67
CA ALA A 7 0.92 -5.75 4.04
C ALA A 7 2.11 -6.63 4.41
N SER A 8 3.31 -6.18 4.09
CA SER A 8 4.53 -6.66 4.74
C SER A 8 4.68 -5.96 6.09
N GLY A 9 5.44 -6.52 7.00
CA GLY A 9 5.65 -5.92 8.32
C GLY A 9 6.37 -6.79 9.31
N SER A 10 6.21 -6.49 10.59
CA SER A 10 6.87 -7.19 11.70
C SER A 10 5.90 -7.48 12.84
N ILE A 11 6.38 -8.25 13.82
CA ILE A 11 5.71 -8.41 15.11
C ILE A 11 6.42 -7.49 16.10
N THR A 12 5.69 -6.56 16.69
CA THR A 12 6.20 -5.61 17.68
C THR A 12 5.28 -5.58 18.88
N ASP A 13 5.84 -5.76 20.08
CA ASP A 13 5.09 -5.79 21.34
C ASP A 13 3.93 -6.80 21.33
N GLY A 14 4.10 -7.94 20.66
CA GLY A 14 3.08 -8.98 20.52
C GLY A 14 2.00 -8.68 19.47
N TRP A 15 2.06 -7.54 18.79
CA TRP A 15 1.15 -7.18 17.73
C TRP A 15 1.73 -7.49 16.34
N LYS A 16 0.87 -8.06 15.51
CA LYS A 16 1.19 -8.39 14.12
C LYS A 16 0.83 -7.21 13.22
N TRP A 17 1.85 -6.60 12.63
CA TRP A 17 1.73 -5.43 11.76
C TRP A 17 1.83 -5.81 10.28
N TYR A 18 1.19 -6.89 9.86
CA TYR A 18 1.12 -7.36 8.48
C TYR A 18 -0.13 -8.21 8.29
N ASP A 19 -0.61 -8.30 7.07
CA ASP A 19 -1.81 -9.05 6.66
C ASP A 19 -2.93 -9.06 7.71
N ASN A 20 -3.92 -8.21 7.54
CA ASN A 20 -5.06 -8.18 8.45
C ASN A 20 -6.14 -9.18 8.00
N PRO A 21 -6.26 -10.35 8.67
CA PRO A 21 -7.20 -11.40 8.23
C PRO A 21 -8.65 -10.94 8.22
N GLU A 22 -9.03 -10.09 9.16
CA GLU A 22 -10.42 -9.62 9.25
C GLU A 22 -10.81 -8.77 8.04
N THR A 23 -9.99 -7.77 7.69
CA THR A 23 -10.24 -6.92 6.52
C THR A 23 -10.07 -7.69 5.22
N ILE A 24 -9.06 -8.57 5.14
CA ILE A 24 -8.85 -9.43 3.98
C ILE A 24 -10.10 -10.29 3.74
N ASN A 25 -10.56 -11.01 4.74
CA ASN A 25 -11.68 -11.95 4.57
C ASN A 25 -13.02 -11.28 4.30
N LYS A 26 -13.24 -10.09 4.86
CA LYS A 26 -14.53 -9.40 4.75
C LYS A 26 -14.63 -8.47 3.55
N LEU A 27 -13.56 -7.78 3.19
CA LEU A 27 -13.61 -6.68 2.23
C LEU A 27 -12.96 -7.00 0.88
N THR A 28 -11.84 -7.71 0.86
CA THR A 28 -11.16 -7.96 -0.42
C THR A 28 -11.98 -8.75 -1.43
N PRO A 29 -12.85 -9.73 -1.02
CA PRO A 29 -13.73 -10.38 -1.98
C PRO A 29 -14.74 -9.42 -2.64
N LEU A 30 -15.14 -8.38 -1.92
CA LEU A 30 -16.03 -7.34 -2.50
C LEU A 30 -15.28 -6.46 -3.48
N PHE A 31 -14.03 -6.10 -3.18
CA PHE A 31 -13.21 -5.32 -4.10
C PHE A 31 -12.97 -6.07 -5.41
N GLU A 32 -12.67 -7.35 -5.33
CA GLU A 32 -12.52 -8.20 -6.51
C GLU A 32 -13.82 -8.34 -7.30
N LYS A 33 -14.93 -8.60 -6.61
CA LYS A 33 -16.25 -8.76 -7.22
C LYS A 33 -16.72 -7.52 -7.99
N TYR A 34 -16.47 -6.34 -7.42
CA TYR A 34 -16.92 -5.08 -8.00
C TYR A 34 -15.87 -4.35 -8.84
N GLY A 35 -14.75 -5.00 -9.14
CA GLY A 35 -13.71 -4.46 -10.02
C GLY A 35 -13.04 -3.20 -9.51
N VAL A 36 -12.77 -3.14 -8.20
CA VAL A 36 -12.02 -2.02 -7.61
C VAL A 36 -10.60 -2.03 -8.14
N ASP A 37 -10.12 -0.92 -8.67
CA ASP A 37 -8.77 -0.81 -9.22
C ASP A 37 -7.71 -0.61 -8.15
N MET A 38 -7.96 0.30 -7.21
CA MET A 38 -6.99 0.65 -6.15
C MET A 38 -7.67 0.87 -4.80
N VAL A 39 -6.97 0.47 -3.74
CA VAL A 39 -7.36 0.71 -2.34
C VAL A 39 -6.21 1.39 -1.63
N PHE A 40 -6.46 2.53 -1.02
CA PHE A 40 -5.46 3.29 -0.27
C PHE A 40 -5.65 3.10 1.23
N SER A 41 -4.54 2.90 1.94
CA SER A 41 -4.51 2.79 3.38
C SER A 41 -3.26 3.43 3.98
N GLY A 42 -3.28 3.64 5.27
CA GLY A 42 -2.15 4.09 6.08
C GLY A 42 -1.90 3.11 7.21
N HIS A 43 -1.86 3.59 8.44
CA HIS A 43 -1.64 2.85 9.67
C HIS A 43 -0.21 2.33 9.83
N ASP A 44 0.27 1.49 8.94
CA ASP A 44 1.68 1.08 8.91
C ASP A 44 2.52 2.23 8.36
N HIS A 45 3.56 2.60 9.07
CA HIS A 45 4.41 3.74 8.73
C HIS A 45 5.46 3.33 7.68
N GLN A 46 4.98 2.84 6.57
CA GLN A 46 5.74 2.38 5.42
C GLN A 46 5.07 2.80 4.12
N LEU A 47 5.80 2.64 3.04
CA LEU A 47 5.29 2.75 1.67
C LEU A 47 5.28 1.34 1.09
N GLU A 48 4.16 0.93 0.53
CA GLU A 48 4.09 -0.37 -0.14
C GLU A 48 3.04 -0.37 -1.25
N LEU A 49 3.37 -0.97 -2.37
CA LEU A 49 2.40 -1.37 -3.38
C LEU A 49 2.30 -2.89 -3.36
N LEU A 50 1.08 -3.38 -3.20
CA LEU A 50 0.75 -4.80 -3.26
C LEU A 50 -0.32 -5.01 -4.32
N GLN A 51 -0.30 -6.17 -4.98
CA GLN A 51 -1.29 -6.51 -6.00
C GLN A 51 -1.83 -7.93 -5.78
N LYS A 52 -3.15 -8.04 -5.81
CA LYS A 52 -3.85 -9.31 -5.66
C LYS A 52 -5.14 -9.29 -6.47
N SER A 53 -5.32 -10.30 -7.35
CA SER A 53 -6.56 -10.51 -8.11
C SER A 53 -7.05 -9.26 -8.85
N GLY A 54 -6.12 -8.52 -9.47
CA GLY A 54 -6.42 -7.30 -10.22
C GLY A 54 -6.62 -6.03 -9.37
N VAL A 55 -6.56 -6.13 -8.06
CA VAL A 55 -6.67 -4.98 -7.15
C VAL A 55 -5.28 -4.55 -6.68
N SER A 56 -4.99 -3.26 -6.75
CA SER A 56 -3.76 -2.66 -6.23
C SER A 56 -4.02 -2.07 -4.84
N TYR A 57 -3.28 -2.54 -3.85
CA TYR A 57 -3.34 -2.04 -2.47
C TYR A 57 -2.14 -1.14 -2.22
N VAL A 58 -2.40 0.10 -1.88
CA VAL A 58 -1.38 1.14 -1.71
C VAL A 58 -1.34 1.55 -0.24
N ILE A 59 -0.21 1.31 0.41
CA ILE A 59 0.06 1.82 1.75
C ILE A 59 0.94 3.05 1.62
N CYS A 60 0.45 4.17 2.13
CA CYS A 60 1.20 5.43 2.22
C CYS A 60 1.09 5.97 3.64
N GLY A 61 1.85 5.35 4.55
CA GLY A 61 1.80 5.63 5.99
C GLY A 61 2.98 6.48 6.50
N THR A 62 3.80 7.04 5.63
CA THR A 62 5.00 7.79 6.04
C THR A 62 4.84 9.30 5.94
N PHE A 63 3.61 9.82 6.02
CA PHE A 63 3.33 11.24 5.93
C PHE A 63 3.45 11.94 7.30
N GLY A 64 4.60 11.80 7.94
CA GLY A 64 4.99 12.55 9.14
C GLY A 64 5.10 11.76 10.45
N GLY A 65 4.63 10.52 10.52
CA GLY A 65 4.81 9.65 11.68
C GLY A 65 6.22 9.07 11.76
N ALA A 66 6.53 8.37 12.85
CA ALA A 66 7.78 7.62 12.96
C ALA A 66 7.82 6.51 11.91
N LEU A 67 8.93 6.37 11.20
CA LEU A 67 9.09 5.33 10.19
C LEU A 67 9.18 3.95 10.85
N ASP A 68 8.54 2.95 10.25
CA ASP A 68 8.65 1.57 10.67
C ASP A 68 10.08 1.03 10.45
N SER A 69 10.45 0.03 11.23
CA SER A 69 11.65 -0.75 10.98
C SER A 69 11.48 -1.60 9.71
N GLU A 70 12.59 -2.18 9.23
CA GLU A 70 12.52 -3.11 8.11
C GLU A 70 11.57 -4.28 8.41
N ARG A 71 10.85 -4.69 7.39
CA ARG A 71 9.88 -5.78 7.47
C ARG A 71 10.55 -7.13 7.72
N GLU A 72 10.07 -7.87 8.71
CA GLU A 72 10.44 -9.27 8.94
C GLU A 72 9.66 -10.22 8.02
N TYR A 73 8.39 -9.91 7.81
CA TYR A 73 7.50 -10.62 6.88
C TYR A 73 7.38 -9.85 5.58
N VAL A 74 7.65 -10.52 4.47
CA VAL A 74 7.45 -10.00 3.12
C VAL A 74 6.19 -10.63 2.55
N SER A 75 5.16 -9.80 2.34
CA SER A 75 3.92 -10.27 1.71
C SER A 75 4.21 -10.81 0.30
N PRO A 76 3.69 -11.99 -0.06
CA PRO A 76 3.82 -12.50 -1.43
C PRO A 76 3.11 -11.64 -2.47
N GLN A 77 2.23 -10.72 -2.06
CA GLN A 77 1.59 -9.74 -2.93
C GLN A 77 2.41 -8.46 -3.12
N SER A 78 3.50 -8.27 -2.36
CA SER A 78 4.31 -7.05 -2.42
C SER A 78 5.00 -6.88 -3.77
N VAL A 79 4.80 -5.72 -4.39
CA VAL A 79 5.47 -5.31 -5.62
C VAL A 79 6.65 -4.39 -5.31
N TRP A 80 6.48 -3.48 -4.37
CA TRP A 80 7.50 -2.54 -3.93
C TRP A 80 7.25 -2.09 -2.51
N TYR A 81 8.33 -1.86 -1.76
CA TYR A 81 8.29 -1.50 -0.35
C TYR A 81 9.41 -0.51 -0.01
N SER A 82 9.12 0.46 0.86
CA SER A 82 10.12 1.30 1.52
C SER A 82 9.62 1.76 2.88
N SER A 83 10.50 1.76 3.88
CA SER A 83 10.25 2.38 5.19
C SER A 83 11.34 3.41 5.55
N LYS A 84 12.06 3.93 4.56
CA LYS A 84 13.20 4.82 4.74
C LYS A 84 12.89 6.29 4.50
N ASP A 85 11.78 6.58 3.80
CA ASP A 85 11.46 7.91 3.32
C ASP A 85 10.09 8.38 3.81
N TYR A 86 10.00 9.63 4.23
CA TYR A 86 8.73 10.33 4.29
C TYR A 86 8.24 10.59 2.88
N ALA A 87 6.94 10.38 2.64
CA ALA A 87 6.41 10.49 1.30
C ALA A 87 4.93 10.80 1.26
N PHE A 88 4.47 11.19 0.09
CA PHE A 88 3.07 11.24 -0.30
C PHE A 88 2.88 10.54 -1.65
N VAL A 89 1.64 10.25 -1.97
CA VAL A 89 1.27 9.61 -3.24
C VAL A 89 0.55 10.63 -4.11
N ASP A 90 1.08 10.79 -5.32
CA ASP A 90 0.47 11.58 -6.39
C ASP A 90 -0.19 10.60 -7.38
N VAL A 91 -1.48 10.78 -7.62
CA VAL A 91 -2.27 9.90 -8.50
C VAL A 91 -2.88 10.71 -9.62
N THR A 92 -2.55 10.36 -10.84
CA THR A 92 -3.17 10.94 -12.04
C THR A 92 -3.93 9.86 -12.79
N ILE A 93 -5.23 10.07 -13.00
CA ILE A 93 -6.08 9.16 -13.77
C ILE A 93 -6.20 9.69 -15.19
N ASN A 94 -5.87 8.85 -16.16
CA ASN A 94 -5.95 9.17 -17.59
C ASN A 94 -6.63 8.04 -18.35
N GLY A 95 -7.96 8.14 -18.50
CA GLY A 95 -8.74 7.14 -19.20
C GLY A 95 -8.70 5.77 -18.53
N ALA A 96 -8.06 4.80 -19.16
CA ALA A 96 -7.97 3.41 -18.71
C ALA A 96 -6.76 3.12 -17.80
N GLU A 97 -6.01 4.15 -17.43
CA GLU A 97 -4.81 4.00 -16.62
C GLU A 97 -4.76 5.03 -15.49
N ALA A 98 -4.08 4.68 -14.39
CA ALA A 98 -3.69 5.60 -13.36
C ALA A 98 -2.17 5.58 -13.19
N ASN A 99 -1.55 6.75 -13.12
CA ASN A 99 -0.15 6.88 -12.74
C ASN A 99 -0.07 7.08 -11.23
N LEU A 100 0.59 6.17 -10.55
CA LEU A 100 0.80 6.17 -9.12
C LEU A 100 2.26 6.55 -8.86
N ILE A 101 2.49 7.70 -8.24
CA ILE A 101 3.84 8.22 -8.01
C ILE A 101 4.05 8.46 -6.52
N PHE A 102 5.03 7.77 -5.95
CA PHE A 102 5.50 8.03 -4.58
C PHE A 102 6.56 9.13 -4.64
N ARG A 103 6.30 10.24 -3.94
CA ARG A 103 7.21 11.40 -3.90
C ARG A 103 7.65 11.69 -2.47
N ASP A 104 8.91 12.09 -2.31
CA ASP A 104 9.40 12.61 -1.05
C ASP A 104 8.86 14.03 -0.75
N PRO A 105 9.14 14.62 0.43
CA PRO A 105 8.65 15.96 0.77
C PRO A 105 9.14 17.07 -0.17
N ASP A 106 10.22 16.86 -0.89
CA ASP A 106 10.76 17.81 -1.87
C ASP A 106 10.16 17.61 -3.28
N GLY A 107 9.25 16.62 -3.43
CA GLY A 107 8.62 16.28 -4.70
C GLY A 107 9.43 15.33 -5.56
N LYS A 108 10.58 14.84 -5.09
CA LYS A 108 11.40 13.87 -5.81
C LYS A 108 10.67 12.53 -5.93
N VAL A 109 10.70 11.93 -7.10
CA VAL A 109 10.11 10.61 -7.35
C VAL A 109 10.95 9.52 -6.67
N LEU A 110 10.33 8.80 -5.75
CA LEU A 110 10.91 7.60 -5.13
C LEU A 110 10.66 6.37 -5.98
N ASN A 111 9.44 6.21 -6.48
CA ASN A 111 9.07 5.20 -7.45
C ASN A 111 7.75 5.59 -8.13
N SER A 112 7.47 4.99 -9.28
CA SER A 112 6.23 5.21 -10.01
C SER A 112 5.73 3.94 -10.68
N PHE A 113 4.40 3.83 -10.81
CA PHE A 113 3.73 2.68 -11.39
C PHE A 113 2.58 3.12 -12.27
N VAL A 114 2.31 2.36 -13.31
CA VAL A 114 1.10 2.50 -14.12
C VAL A 114 0.14 1.38 -13.72
N ILE A 115 -1.04 1.75 -13.26
CA ILE A 115 -2.09 0.82 -12.84
C ILE A 115 -3.18 0.84 -13.92
N PRO A 116 -3.36 -0.26 -14.68
CA PRO A 116 -4.42 -0.35 -15.65
C PRO A 116 -5.78 -0.50 -14.96
N LYS A 117 -6.81 -0.01 -15.60
CA LYS A 117 -8.19 -0.21 -15.18
C LYS A 117 -8.58 -1.68 -15.34
N ASN A 118 -9.28 -2.18 -14.34
CA ASN A 118 -9.90 -3.50 -14.41
C ASN A 118 -11.03 -3.60 -15.44
#